data_856ff51e2ef89131bd98b9d4e41d4bee
#
_entry.id   856ff51e2ef89131bd98b9d4e41d4bee
#
_cell.length_a   1.000
_cell.length_b   1.000
_cell.length_c   1.000
_cell.angle_alpha   90.00
_cell.angle_beta   90.00
_cell.angle_gamma   90.00
#
_symmetry.space_group_name_H-M   'P 1'
#
loop_
_entity.id
_entity.type
_entity.pdbx_description
1 polymer ?
#
loop_
_entity_poly.entity_id
_entity_poly.type
_entity_poly.pdbx_seq_one_letter_code
_entity_poly.pdbx_strand_id
1 'polypeptide(L)'
;MGAVDAELTAGGAGGPLAAESLANVLAVHLIRHLAAPRRPARGRDGTLPRGRLRAVVEYIEEHLGGSPTLEQLAAVARLSAYHFARQFKAATGLPPHQYVILRRVERTKQLLQAGTDLSLAEVALNAGFSDQSTFTRHFKRLVGVTPRQFRTPARIA
;
A
#
# COMPACT_ATOMS: atom_id res chain seq x y z
N MET A 1 38.28 -9.59 -7.71
CA MET A 1 37.52 -9.69 -6.48
C MET A 1 37.70 -8.36 -5.76
N GLY A 2 36.75 -7.40 -5.87
CA GLY A 2 36.94 -6.10 -5.21
C GLY A 2 36.18 -4.92 -5.81
N ALA A 3 35.07 -5.12 -6.50
CA ALA A 3 34.26 -3.99 -7.00
C ALA A 3 32.81 -3.99 -6.52
N VAL A 4 32.37 -5.01 -5.81
CA VAL A 4 30.99 -5.16 -5.34
C VAL A 4 30.84 -4.75 -3.86
N ASP A 5 31.93 -4.72 -3.10
CA ASP A 5 31.90 -4.35 -1.66
C ASP A 5 31.96 -2.85 -1.39
N ALA A 6 32.31 -2.03 -2.39
CA ALA A 6 32.44 -0.59 -2.19
C ALA A 6 31.11 0.19 -2.31
N GLU A 7 30.08 -0.40 -2.91
CA GLU A 7 28.79 0.27 -3.15
C GLU A 7 27.81 0.11 -1.98
N LEU A 8 28.03 -0.86 -1.10
CA LEU A 8 27.19 -1.10 0.09
C LEU A 8 27.54 -0.20 1.28
N THR A 9 28.67 0.51 1.24
CA THR A 9 29.14 1.37 2.33
C THR A 9 29.06 2.86 2.03
N ALA A 10 28.77 3.26 0.80
CA ALA A 10 28.49 4.66 0.48
C ALA A 10 27.01 4.94 0.75
N GLY A 11 26.73 5.46 1.94
CA GLY A 11 25.42 5.96 2.35
C GLY A 11 24.93 7.09 1.43
N GLY A 12 24.53 6.77 0.23
CA GLY A 12 23.80 7.67 -0.65
C GLY A 12 22.45 8.01 -0.02
N ALA A 13 22.00 9.25 -0.16
CA ALA A 13 20.79 9.87 0.43
C ALA A 13 19.45 9.15 0.19
N GLY A 14 19.45 7.90 -0.28
CA GLY A 14 18.29 7.04 -0.52
C GLY A 14 18.21 5.79 0.37
N GLY A 15 19.24 5.46 1.15
CA GLY A 15 19.36 4.16 1.84
C GLY A 15 18.18 3.80 2.75
N PRO A 16 17.80 4.58 3.74
CA PRO A 16 16.69 4.23 4.64
C PRO A 16 15.33 4.30 3.95
N LEU A 17 15.10 5.27 3.07
CA LEU A 17 13.86 5.45 2.32
C LEU A 17 13.68 4.39 1.22
N ALA A 18 14.76 3.92 0.59
CA ALA A 18 14.72 2.84 -0.37
C ALA A 18 14.46 1.49 0.31
N ALA A 19 15.06 1.24 1.47
CA ALA A 19 14.82 0.03 2.26
C ALA A 19 13.38 -0.02 2.78
N GLU A 20 12.82 1.11 3.22
CA GLU A 20 11.44 1.21 3.67
C GLU A 20 10.45 1.04 2.50
N SER A 21 10.78 1.59 1.32
CA SER A 21 10.00 1.41 0.10
C SER A 21 10.04 -0.04 -0.41
N LEU A 22 11.18 -0.70 -0.36
CA LEU A 22 11.33 -2.12 -0.72
C LEU A 22 10.63 -3.03 0.29
N ALA A 23 10.70 -2.74 1.58
CA ALA A 23 9.96 -3.48 2.60
C ALA A 23 8.44 -3.37 2.40
N ASN A 24 7.94 -2.19 2.03
CA ASN A 24 6.54 -1.98 1.72
C ASN A 24 6.10 -2.70 0.44
N VAL A 25 6.92 -2.72 -0.61
CA VAL A 25 6.64 -3.46 -1.86
C VAL A 25 6.69 -4.97 -1.63
N LEU A 26 7.66 -5.46 -0.85
CA LEU A 26 7.75 -6.87 -0.45
C LEU A 26 6.57 -7.30 0.43
N ALA A 27 6.13 -6.46 1.36
CA ALA A 27 4.95 -6.74 2.17
C ALA A 27 3.69 -6.89 1.30
N VAL A 28 3.52 -6.05 0.28
CA VAL A 28 2.41 -6.15 -0.68
C VAL A 28 2.49 -7.40 -1.55
N HIS A 29 3.67 -7.74 -2.02
CA HIS A 29 3.89 -8.98 -2.79
C HIS A 29 3.64 -10.23 -1.94
N LEU A 30 4.10 -10.24 -0.69
CA LEU A 30 3.83 -11.31 0.26
C LEU A 30 2.34 -11.43 0.58
N ILE A 31 1.61 -10.31 0.75
CA ILE A 31 0.16 -10.34 0.97
C ILE A 31 -0.56 -10.90 -0.27
N ARG A 32 -0.18 -10.54 -1.48
CA ARG A 32 -0.74 -11.10 -2.72
C ARG A 32 -0.46 -12.59 -2.89
N HIS A 33 0.72 -13.07 -2.54
CA HIS A 33 1.10 -14.48 -2.67
C HIS A 33 0.68 -15.35 -1.47
N LEU A 34 0.52 -14.78 -0.28
CA LEU A 34 0.03 -15.49 0.90
C LEU A 34 -1.50 -15.56 0.97
N ALA A 35 -2.23 -14.80 0.13
CA ALA A 35 -3.67 -14.94 -0.05
C ALA A 35 -4.07 -16.21 -0.83
N ALA A 36 -3.12 -16.99 -1.35
CA ALA A 36 -3.39 -18.33 -1.87
C ALA A 36 -3.87 -19.25 -0.75
N PRO A 37 -4.86 -20.15 -1.00
CA PRO A 37 -5.54 -20.91 0.04
C PRO A 37 -4.59 -21.95 0.66
N ARG A 38 -3.93 -21.57 1.75
CA ARG A 38 -3.25 -22.50 2.64
C ARG A 38 -4.16 -22.83 3.83
N ARG A 39 -4.23 -24.11 4.19
CA ARG A 39 -4.99 -24.70 5.29
C ARG A 39 -5.05 -23.82 6.55
N PRO A 40 -6.19 -23.81 7.29
CA PRO A 40 -6.38 -22.94 8.43
C PRO A 40 -5.38 -23.31 9.55
N ALA A 41 -4.33 -22.50 9.67
CA ALA A 41 -3.54 -22.48 10.89
C ALA A 41 -4.43 -21.82 11.96
N ARG A 42 -4.67 -22.53 13.07
CA ARG A 42 -5.28 -21.99 14.30
C ARG A 42 -4.60 -20.66 14.61
N GLY A 43 -5.41 -19.61 14.77
CA GLY A 43 -4.93 -18.26 14.97
C GLY A 43 -3.87 -18.19 16.07
N ARG A 44 -2.70 -17.66 15.71
CA ARG A 44 -1.76 -17.19 16.73
C ARG A 44 -2.45 -16.07 17.49
N ASP A 45 -2.51 -16.19 18.81
CA ASP A 45 -3.05 -15.16 19.70
C ASP A 45 -2.51 -13.78 19.29
N GLY A 46 -3.40 -12.87 18.88
CA GLY A 46 -3.06 -11.49 18.53
C GLY A 46 -3.13 -11.10 17.07
N THR A 47 -3.47 -11.99 16.11
CA THR A 47 -3.67 -11.66 14.70
C THR A 47 -5.14 -11.74 14.28
N LEU A 48 -5.55 -10.92 13.32
CA LEU A 48 -6.90 -10.93 12.77
C LEU A 48 -7.17 -12.26 12.04
N PRO A 49 -8.25 -13.00 12.37
CA PRO A 49 -8.63 -14.22 11.66
C PRO A 49 -8.81 -13.98 10.16
N ARG A 50 -8.39 -14.93 9.31
CA ARG A 50 -8.39 -14.76 7.84
C ARG A 50 -9.73 -14.31 7.27
N GLY A 51 -10.85 -14.86 7.75
CA GLY A 51 -12.18 -14.47 7.28
C GLY A 51 -12.51 -13.02 7.60
N ARG A 52 -12.13 -12.53 8.80
CA ARG A 52 -12.32 -11.13 9.17
C ARG A 52 -11.37 -10.20 8.40
N LEU A 53 -10.12 -10.62 8.21
CA LEU A 53 -9.16 -9.86 7.41
C LEU A 53 -9.67 -9.70 5.97
N ARG A 54 -10.16 -10.77 5.36
CA ARG A 54 -10.73 -10.74 4.03
C ARG A 54 -11.91 -9.77 3.93
N ALA A 55 -12.86 -9.85 4.85
CA ALA A 55 -14.02 -8.93 4.89
C ALA A 55 -13.60 -7.46 5.01
N VAL A 56 -12.59 -7.17 5.84
CA VAL A 56 -12.04 -5.81 5.99
C VAL A 56 -11.36 -5.35 4.70
N VAL A 57 -10.57 -6.19 4.05
CA VAL A 57 -9.89 -5.87 2.79
C VAL A 57 -10.91 -5.61 1.68
N GLU A 58 -11.94 -6.45 1.54
CA GLU A 58 -13.04 -6.26 0.59
C GLU A 58 -13.74 -4.92 0.86
N TYR A 59 -14.07 -4.61 2.11
CA TYR A 59 -14.66 -3.32 2.48
C TYR A 59 -13.76 -2.13 2.12
N ILE A 60 -12.44 -2.22 2.35
CA ILE A 60 -11.49 -1.18 1.94
C ILE A 60 -11.53 -0.96 0.44
N GLU A 61 -11.50 -2.03 -0.37
CA GLU A 61 -11.52 -1.94 -1.83
C GLU A 61 -12.79 -1.24 -2.36
N GLU A 62 -13.93 -1.57 -1.79
CA GLU A 62 -15.22 -0.98 -2.15
C GLU A 62 -15.32 0.49 -1.76
N HIS A 63 -14.60 0.91 -0.70
CA HIS A 63 -14.71 2.25 -0.11
C HIS A 63 -13.43 3.09 -0.26
N LEU A 64 -12.52 2.75 -1.17
CA LEU A 64 -11.26 3.50 -1.36
C LEU A 64 -11.47 4.99 -1.62
N GLY A 65 -12.50 5.35 -2.38
CA GLY A 65 -12.87 6.74 -2.67
C GLY A 65 -13.48 7.50 -1.48
N GLY A 66 -14.07 6.77 -0.53
CA GLY A 66 -14.82 7.34 0.58
C GLY A 66 -14.05 7.53 1.89
N SER A 67 -12.76 7.26 1.95
CA SER A 67 -11.91 7.37 3.15
C SER A 67 -12.48 6.61 4.37
N PRO A 68 -12.50 5.26 4.34
CA PRO A 68 -13.02 4.47 5.45
C PRO A 68 -12.30 4.80 6.76
N THR A 69 -13.07 5.06 7.82
CA THR A 69 -12.52 5.37 9.14
C THR A 69 -12.04 4.11 9.86
N LEU A 70 -11.19 4.31 10.87
CA LEU A 70 -10.72 3.20 11.71
C LEU A 70 -11.88 2.48 12.39
N GLU A 71 -12.87 3.23 12.85
CA GLU A 71 -14.07 2.72 13.53
C GLU A 71 -14.91 1.86 12.59
N GLN A 72 -15.09 2.29 11.34
CA GLN A 72 -15.81 1.53 10.32
C GLN A 72 -15.11 0.20 10.03
N LEU A 73 -13.80 0.23 9.84
CA LEU A 73 -13.00 -1.00 9.61
C LEU A 73 -13.03 -1.94 10.82
N ALA A 74 -12.96 -1.38 12.02
CA ALA A 74 -13.06 -2.14 13.26
C ALA A 74 -14.44 -2.79 13.43
N ALA A 75 -15.51 -2.09 13.06
CA ALA A 75 -16.87 -2.61 13.07
C ALA A 75 -17.03 -3.81 12.11
N VAL A 76 -16.48 -3.74 10.90
CA VAL A 76 -16.44 -4.88 9.95
C VAL A 76 -15.73 -6.09 10.57
N ALA A 77 -14.64 -5.86 11.28
CA ALA A 77 -13.89 -6.90 11.99
C ALA A 77 -14.57 -7.37 13.29
N ARG A 78 -15.63 -6.69 13.75
CA ARG A 78 -16.29 -6.90 15.06
C ARG A 78 -15.30 -6.78 16.23
N LEU A 79 -14.50 -5.73 16.22
CA LEU A 79 -13.50 -5.40 17.24
C LEU A 79 -13.60 -3.94 17.64
N SER A 80 -13.02 -3.59 18.78
CA SER A 80 -12.76 -2.18 19.10
C SER A 80 -11.66 -1.64 18.17
N ALA A 81 -11.65 -0.33 17.94
CA ALA A 81 -10.65 0.33 17.07
C ALA A 81 -9.21 0.00 17.49
N TYR A 82 -8.93 -0.02 18.79
CA TYR A 82 -7.61 -0.34 19.34
C TYR A 82 -7.18 -1.78 19.02
N HIS A 83 -8.04 -2.76 19.30
CA HIS A 83 -7.74 -4.18 19.04
C HIS A 83 -7.63 -4.45 17.54
N PHE A 84 -8.50 -3.84 16.74
CA PHE A 84 -8.46 -3.94 15.29
C PHE A 84 -7.14 -3.43 14.73
N ALA A 85 -6.73 -2.20 15.06
CA ALA A 85 -5.50 -1.61 14.55
C ALA A 85 -4.27 -2.48 14.82
N ARG A 86 -4.18 -3.03 16.06
CA ARG A 86 -3.09 -3.92 16.46
C ARG A 86 -3.11 -5.24 15.70
N GLN A 87 -4.27 -5.90 15.64
CA GLN A 87 -4.40 -7.21 14.97
C GLN A 87 -4.26 -7.10 13.45
N PHE A 88 -4.79 -6.03 12.86
CA PHE A 88 -4.65 -5.76 11.43
C PHE A 88 -3.18 -5.53 11.05
N LYS A 89 -2.46 -4.71 11.82
CA LYS A 89 -1.01 -4.50 11.62
C LYS A 89 -0.23 -5.81 11.78
N ALA A 90 -0.57 -6.63 12.77
CA ALA A 90 0.07 -7.94 12.96
C ALA A 90 -0.21 -8.91 11.80
N ALA A 91 -1.38 -8.82 11.17
CA ALA A 91 -1.78 -9.67 10.04
C ALA A 91 -1.22 -9.19 8.70
N THR A 92 -1.13 -7.87 8.48
CA THR A 92 -0.76 -7.26 7.18
C THR A 92 0.63 -6.65 7.15
N GLY A 93 1.25 -6.44 8.29
CA GLY A 93 2.51 -5.70 8.43
C GLY A 93 2.33 -4.17 8.42
N LEU A 94 1.14 -3.66 8.09
CA LEU A 94 0.86 -2.23 7.94
C LEU A 94 -0.29 -1.78 8.84
N PRO A 95 -0.21 -0.57 9.44
CA PRO A 95 -1.37 0.04 10.07
C PRO A 95 -2.51 0.24 9.06
N PRO A 96 -3.80 0.19 9.48
CA PRO A 96 -4.95 0.30 8.58
C PRO A 96 -4.90 1.51 7.64
N HIS A 97 -4.58 2.70 8.15
CA HIS A 97 -4.47 3.92 7.35
C HIS A 97 -3.39 3.81 6.25
N GLN A 98 -2.22 3.27 6.58
CA GLN A 98 -1.15 3.07 5.58
C GLN A 98 -1.53 2.03 4.54
N TYR A 99 -2.25 1.00 4.93
CA TYR A 99 -2.79 0.00 4.02
C TYR A 99 -3.78 0.63 3.01
N VAL A 100 -4.70 1.48 3.47
CA VAL A 100 -5.63 2.23 2.59
C VAL A 100 -4.86 3.11 1.60
N ILE A 101 -3.85 3.86 2.07
CA ILE A 101 -3.02 4.69 1.18
C ILE A 101 -2.32 3.83 0.12
N LEU A 102 -1.77 2.70 0.51
CA LEU A 102 -1.13 1.76 -0.41
C LEU A 102 -2.11 1.29 -1.50
N ARG A 103 -3.32 0.87 -1.12
CA ARG A 103 -4.35 0.43 -2.07
C ARG A 103 -4.77 1.55 -3.03
N ARG A 104 -4.88 2.78 -2.53
CA ARG A 104 -5.13 3.96 -3.37
C ARG A 104 -4.01 4.19 -4.39
N VAL A 105 -2.76 4.09 -3.97
CA VAL A 105 -1.62 4.22 -4.90
C VAL A 105 -1.64 3.11 -5.94
N GLU A 106 -1.92 1.86 -5.58
CA GLU A 106 -2.05 0.76 -6.54
C GLU A 106 -3.17 1.02 -7.56
N ARG A 107 -4.32 1.52 -7.12
CA ARG A 107 -5.41 1.92 -8.02
C ARG A 107 -4.99 3.03 -8.98
N THR A 108 -4.26 4.04 -8.50
CA THR A 108 -3.75 5.12 -9.39
C THR A 108 -2.73 4.60 -10.38
N LYS A 109 -1.86 3.64 -10.03
CA LYS A 109 -0.94 3.00 -10.99
C LYS A 109 -1.71 2.35 -12.15
N GLN A 110 -2.76 1.61 -11.83
CA GLN A 110 -3.62 0.97 -12.86
C GLN A 110 -4.26 2.01 -13.79
N LEU A 111 -4.81 3.10 -13.25
CA LEU A 111 -5.39 4.19 -14.03
C LEU A 111 -4.35 4.87 -14.94
N LEU A 112 -3.17 5.15 -14.41
CA LEU A 112 -2.09 5.80 -15.17
C LEU A 112 -1.53 4.90 -16.29
N GLN A 113 -1.48 3.58 -16.07
CA GLN A 113 -1.03 2.60 -17.04
C GLN A 113 -2.07 2.34 -18.14
N ALA A 114 -3.35 2.45 -17.81
CA ALA A 114 -4.44 2.27 -18.78
C ALA A 114 -4.55 3.42 -19.79
N GLY A 115 -3.69 4.45 -19.69
CA GLY A 115 -3.70 5.57 -20.65
C GLY A 115 -4.90 6.50 -20.48
N THR A 116 -5.35 6.72 -19.26
CA THR A 116 -6.47 7.64 -18.99
C THR A 116 -6.17 9.08 -19.39
N ASP A 117 -7.16 9.76 -19.97
CA ASP A 117 -7.12 11.21 -20.28
C ASP A 117 -7.33 12.09 -19.04
N LEU A 118 -7.63 11.50 -17.88
CA LEU A 118 -7.83 12.23 -16.63
C LEU A 118 -6.56 13.00 -16.22
N SER A 119 -6.75 14.21 -15.74
CA SER A 119 -5.70 14.97 -15.09
C SER A 119 -5.19 14.25 -13.82
N LEU A 120 -3.99 14.60 -13.36
CA LEU A 120 -3.48 14.01 -12.11
C LEU A 120 -4.33 14.37 -10.89
N ALA A 121 -5.00 15.52 -10.91
CA ALA A 121 -5.94 15.91 -9.87
C ALA A 121 -7.17 14.99 -9.86
N GLU A 122 -7.76 14.72 -11.03
CA GLU A 122 -8.89 13.81 -11.15
C GLU A 122 -8.51 12.37 -10.77
N VAL A 123 -7.34 11.90 -11.18
CA VAL A 123 -6.81 10.59 -10.76
C VAL A 123 -6.67 10.52 -9.25
N ALA A 124 -6.18 11.58 -8.61
CA ALA A 124 -6.05 11.65 -7.16
C ALA A 124 -7.42 11.54 -6.46
N LEU A 125 -8.38 12.36 -6.90
CA LEU A 125 -9.74 12.38 -6.34
C LEU A 125 -10.47 11.04 -6.54
N ASN A 126 -10.40 10.46 -7.74
CA ASN A 126 -10.99 9.15 -8.05
C ASN A 126 -10.41 8.00 -7.22
N ALA A 127 -9.17 8.14 -6.79
CA ALA A 127 -8.54 7.17 -5.90
C ALA A 127 -8.82 7.44 -4.41
N GLY A 128 -9.47 8.55 -4.07
CA GLY A 128 -9.84 8.92 -2.71
C GLY A 128 -8.83 9.77 -1.96
N PHE A 129 -7.86 10.40 -2.66
CA PHE A 129 -7.00 11.40 -2.03
C PHE A 129 -7.73 12.75 -1.94
N SER A 130 -7.44 13.52 -0.89
CA SER A 130 -8.03 14.85 -0.69
C SER A 130 -7.59 15.87 -1.76
N ASP A 131 -6.38 15.71 -2.28
CA ASP A 131 -5.77 16.63 -3.23
C ASP A 131 -4.59 15.98 -3.99
N GLN A 132 -4.18 16.61 -5.10
CA GLN A 132 -3.09 16.12 -5.94
C GLN A 132 -1.72 16.15 -5.23
N SER A 133 -1.49 17.08 -4.31
CA SER A 133 -0.20 17.21 -3.61
C SER A 133 0.01 16.05 -2.66
N THR A 134 -1.01 15.72 -1.88
CA THR A 134 -1.04 14.55 -0.99
C THR A 134 -0.85 13.27 -1.78
N PHE A 135 -1.57 13.11 -2.90
CA PHE A 135 -1.40 11.97 -3.81
C PHE A 135 0.05 11.88 -4.33
N THR A 136 0.59 12.96 -4.89
CA THR A 136 1.95 12.98 -5.46
C THR A 136 3.00 12.58 -4.43
N ARG A 137 2.89 13.10 -3.20
CA ARG A 137 3.80 12.77 -2.10
C ARG A 137 3.76 11.29 -1.75
N HIS A 138 2.56 10.70 -1.57
CA HIS A 138 2.42 9.29 -1.24
C HIS A 138 2.84 8.38 -2.40
N PHE A 139 2.47 8.74 -3.62
CA PHE A 139 2.86 8.01 -4.82
C PHE A 139 4.39 7.96 -4.97
N LYS A 140 5.08 9.12 -4.91
CA LYS A 140 6.54 9.18 -5.00
C LYS A 140 7.21 8.38 -3.90
N ARG A 141 6.69 8.44 -2.67
CA ARG A 141 7.23 7.67 -1.54
C ARG A 141 7.12 6.16 -1.75
N LEU A 142 6.00 5.67 -2.32
CA LEU A 142 5.73 4.24 -2.47
C LEU A 142 6.24 3.65 -3.79
N VAL A 143 6.31 4.46 -4.85
CA VAL A 143 6.68 4.01 -6.21
C VAL A 143 8.11 4.42 -6.58
N GLY A 144 8.67 5.42 -5.91
CA GLY A 144 10.02 5.95 -6.16
C GLY A 144 10.07 7.07 -7.19
N VAL A 145 9.04 7.21 -8.05
CA VAL A 145 8.92 8.26 -9.07
C VAL A 145 7.62 9.04 -8.91
N THR A 146 7.55 10.22 -9.49
CA THR A 146 6.30 11.01 -9.47
C THR A 146 5.22 10.38 -10.38
N PRO A 147 3.92 10.64 -10.11
CA PRO A 147 2.84 10.18 -10.99
C PRO A 147 3.00 10.64 -12.43
N ARG A 148 3.52 11.85 -12.64
CA ARG A 148 3.80 12.40 -13.99
C ARG A 148 4.87 11.59 -14.71
N GLN A 149 5.98 11.29 -14.05
CA GLN A 149 7.05 10.46 -14.62
C GLN A 149 6.57 9.04 -14.89
N PHE A 150 5.71 8.49 -14.01
CA PHE A 150 5.14 7.16 -14.16
C PHE A 150 4.17 7.06 -15.35
N ARG A 151 3.37 8.11 -15.61
CA ARG A 151 2.45 8.19 -16.76
C ARG A 151 3.19 8.26 -18.09
N THR A 152 4.33 8.96 -18.14
CA THR A 152 5.15 9.09 -19.34
C THR A 152 6.23 8.03 -19.28
N PRO A 153 6.14 6.90 -20.03
CA PRO A 153 7.22 5.95 -20.07
C PRO A 153 8.49 6.66 -20.53
N ALA A 154 9.62 6.39 -19.87
CA ALA A 154 10.91 6.88 -20.31
C ALA A 154 11.09 6.51 -21.79
N ARG A 155 11.18 7.52 -22.68
CA ARG A 155 11.62 7.27 -24.03
C ARG A 155 13.02 6.70 -23.92
N ILE A 156 13.15 5.41 -24.20
CA ILE A 156 14.43 4.77 -24.42
C ILE A 156 14.92 5.39 -25.74
N ALA A 157 15.90 6.29 -25.63
CA ALA A 157 16.63 6.82 -26.74
C ALA A 157 17.66 5.78 -27.21
#